data_83f1df287ebdd010cddaee22f7d67363
#
_entry.id   83f1df287ebdd010cddaee22f7d67363
#
_cell.length_a   1.000
_cell.length_b   1.000
_cell.length_c   1.000
_cell.angle_alpha   90.00
_cell.angle_beta   90.00
_cell.angle_gamma   90.00
#
_symmetry.space_group_name_H-M   'P 1'
#
loop_
_entity.id
_entity.type
_entity.pdbx_description
1 polymer ?
#
loop_
_entity_poly.entity_id
_entity_poly.type
_entity_poly.pdbx_seq_one_letter_code
_entity_poly.pdbx_strand_id
1 'polypeptide(L)'
;MSQRKSVAQIFRRPYCQSVAVRFTILGSGSAGNCSHLETDETRVLVDAGFSPRETRRRLAGIGRAPENLSAILITHEHSDHISGLAGLAGKLRIPVYCNRATKEEIERILETRNLEFRLFVTGDSFEIGDLTVDTFAIPHDAQDPVGFIIHSSVGRFGFATDLGHVTKLVLDRIRTANFLVLESNHDVKMLQDCPRRPWSLKQRILSRHGHLSNEAAADATAEILSGELRQLYLGHLSRDCNTPELAFTVMQRRLQQLAANHVSLALTAQDQPCPTLEL
;
A
#
# COMPACT_ATOMS: atom_id res chain seq x y z
N MET A 1 -27.93 1.36 -67.90
CA MET A 1 -27.57 0.35 -66.92
C MET A 1 -26.35 0.86 -66.19
N SER A 2 -26.54 1.46 -64.98
CA SER A 2 -25.47 2.06 -64.17
C SER A 2 -25.25 1.17 -62.96
N GLN A 3 -24.06 0.59 -62.86
CA GLN A 3 -23.66 -0.21 -61.74
C GLN A 3 -23.15 0.73 -60.58
N ARG A 4 -23.87 0.77 -59.47
CA ARG A 4 -23.42 1.40 -58.22
C ARG A 4 -22.46 0.43 -57.52
N LYS A 5 -21.19 0.79 -57.43
CA LYS A 5 -20.21 0.13 -56.56
C LYS A 5 -20.45 0.61 -55.11
N SER A 6 -20.84 -0.33 -54.25
CA SER A 6 -20.91 -0.13 -52.79
C SER A 6 -19.50 -0.11 -52.22
N VAL A 7 -19.13 1.00 -51.61
CA VAL A 7 -17.88 1.12 -50.84
C VAL A 7 -18.18 0.70 -49.41
N ALA A 8 -17.77 -0.51 -49.04
CA ALA A 8 -17.83 -0.96 -47.66
C ALA A 8 -16.83 -0.13 -46.81
N GLN A 9 -17.36 0.69 -45.95
CA GLN A 9 -16.61 1.44 -44.95
C GLN A 9 -16.12 0.45 -43.88
N ILE A 10 -14.82 0.11 -43.92
CA ILE A 10 -14.16 -0.68 -42.87
C ILE A 10 -14.03 0.23 -41.67
N PHE A 11 -14.92 0.05 -40.69
CA PHE A 11 -14.74 0.61 -39.34
C PHE A 11 -13.52 -0.04 -38.72
N ARG A 12 -12.37 0.63 -38.75
CA ARG A 12 -11.23 0.32 -37.88
C ARG A 12 -11.69 0.57 -36.48
N ARG A 13 -11.76 -0.50 -35.66
CA ARG A 13 -11.90 -0.37 -34.20
C ARG A 13 -10.78 0.54 -33.73
N PRO A 14 -11.03 1.52 -32.83
CA PRO A 14 -9.98 2.34 -32.28
C PRO A 14 -8.98 1.40 -31.60
N TYR A 15 -7.71 1.68 -31.79
CA TYR A 15 -6.60 1.11 -31.03
C TYR A 15 -6.98 1.13 -29.55
N CYS A 16 -7.01 -0.04 -28.93
CA CYS A 16 -7.10 -0.15 -27.48
C CYS A 16 -5.88 0.60 -26.91
N GLN A 17 -6.09 1.83 -26.45
CA GLN A 17 -5.08 2.50 -25.64
C GLN A 17 -4.85 1.58 -24.47
N SER A 18 -3.60 1.14 -24.25
CA SER A 18 -3.24 0.42 -23.05
C SER A 18 -3.60 1.31 -21.87
N VAL A 19 -4.53 0.86 -21.03
CA VAL A 19 -4.90 1.55 -19.79
C VAL A 19 -3.62 1.67 -18.98
N ALA A 20 -3.09 2.87 -18.88
CA ALA A 20 -1.86 3.10 -18.15
C ALA A 20 -2.16 3.05 -16.65
N VAL A 21 -1.60 2.06 -15.94
CA VAL A 21 -1.67 2.01 -14.48
C VAL A 21 -0.38 2.60 -13.90
N ARG A 22 -0.51 3.52 -12.96
CA ARG A 22 0.62 4.15 -12.27
C ARG A 22 0.55 3.91 -10.79
N PHE A 23 1.66 3.50 -10.22
CA PHE A 23 1.78 3.26 -8.80
C PHE A 23 2.97 4.02 -8.21
N THR A 24 2.74 4.74 -7.11
CA THR A 24 3.77 5.51 -6.41
C THR A 24 3.58 5.41 -4.91
N ILE A 25 4.56 4.91 -4.19
CA ILE A 25 4.60 5.06 -2.74
C ILE A 25 5.09 6.47 -2.45
N LEU A 26 4.18 7.32 -1.95
CA LEU A 26 4.48 8.72 -1.63
C LEU A 26 5.36 8.84 -0.39
N GLY A 27 5.40 7.82 0.43
CA GLY A 27 6.29 7.63 1.57
C GLY A 27 5.77 6.58 2.52
N SER A 28 6.67 5.94 3.27
CA SER A 28 6.34 4.88 4.20
C SER A 28 7.27 4.86 5.41
N GLY A 29 6.69 4.73 6.61
CA GLY A 29 7.36 4.67 7.91
C GLY A 29 6.56 5.35 9.02
N SER A 30 7.05 5.29 10.25
CA SER A 30 6.35 5.73 11.48
C SER A 30 6.00 7.23 11.56
N ALA A 31 6.34 8.06 10.58
CA ALA A 31 5.95 9.46 10.51
C ALA A 31 4.96 9.75 9.37
N GLY A 32 4.46 8.72 8.69
CA GLY A 32 3.42 8.80 7.69
C GLY A 32 3.58 7.75 6.60
N ASN A 33 2.45 7.14 6.26
CA ASN A 33 2.30 6.18 5.17
C ASN A 33 1.29 6.71 4.18
N CYS A 34 1.59 6.64 2.90
CA CYS A 34 0.68 7.02 1.84
C CYS A 34 1.18 6.44 0.51
N SER A 35 0.32 5.73 -0.19
CA SER A 35 0.58 5.22 -1.54
C SER A 35 -0.49 5.71 -2.50
N HIS A 36 -0.13 6.00 -3.74
CA HIS A 36 -1.01 6.44 -4.81
C HIS A 36 -1.07 5.40 -5.91
N LEU A 37 -2.26 4.91 -6.22
CA LEU A 37 -2.54 4.03 -7.36
C LEU A 37 -3.52 4.74 -8.29
N GLU A 38 -3.20 4.77 -9.57
CA GLU A 38 -3.96 5.44 -10.62
C GLU A 38 -4.14 4.54 -11.83
N THR A 39 -5.37 4.49 -12.32
CA THR A 39 -5.74 4.03 -13.66
C THR A 39 -6.18 5.24 -14.50
N ASP A 40 -6.66 5.02 -15.74
CA ASP A 40 -7.24 6.10 -16.53
C ASP A 40 -8.54 6.67 -15.90
N GLU A 41 -9.28 5.85 -15.15
CA GLU A 41 -10.59 6.20 -14.58
C GLU A 41 -10.53 6.50 -13.08
N THR A 42 -9.68 5.80 -12.33
CA THR A 42 -9.72 5.78 -10.86
C THR A 42 -8.37 6.18 -10.26
N ARG A 43 -8.41 6.99 -9.20
CA ARG A 43 -7.22 7.41 -8.43
C ARG A 43 -7.49 7.21 -6.96
N VAL A 44 -6.71 6.36 -6.31
CA VAL A 44 -6.88 6.08 -4.89
C VAL A 44 -5.60 6.35 -4.10
N LEU A 45 -5.77 6.75 -2.85
CA LEU A 45 -4.70 6.66 -1.85
C LEU A 45 -4.92 5.43 -0.98
N VAL A 46 -3.86 4.74 -0.65
CA VAL A 46 -3.80 3.81 0.48
C VAL A 46 -3.09 4.53 1.59
N ASP A 47 -3.82 4.81 2.65
CA ASP A 47 -3.51 5.64 3.80
C ASP A 47 -3.28 7.14 3.49
N ALA A 48 -3.43 7.96 4.52
CA ALA A 48 -3.27 9.42 4.48
C ALA A 48 -2.49 9.91 5.72
N GLY A 49 -1.35 9.28 5.99
CA GLY A 49 -0.56 9.50 7.19
C GLY A 49 0.25 10.81 7.22
N PHE A 50 0.41 11.48 6.08
CA PHE A 50 1.07 12.80 6.02
C PHE A 50 0.08 13.94 6.21
N SER A 51 0.58 15.08 6.71
CA SER A 51 -0.26 16.29 6.76
C SER A 51 -0.84 16.62 5.37
N PRO A 52 -2.00 17.32 5.30
CA PRO A 52 -2.60 17.67 4.01
C PRO A 52 -1.66 18.46 3.10
N ARG A 53 -0.83 19.34 3.67
CA ARG A 53 0.18 20.11 2.94
C ARG A 53 1.25 19.20 2.34
N GLU A 54 1.73 18.24 3.12
CA GLU A 54 2.77 17.32 2.68
C GLU A 54 2.24 16.33 1.63
N THR A 55 1.02 15.80 1.81
CA THR A 55 0.38 14.95 0.80
C THR A 55 0.23 15.68 -0.53
N ARG A 56 -0.24 16.95 -0.50
CA ARG A 56 -0.32 17.80 -1.71
C ARG A 56 1.04 18.00 -2.36
N ARG A 57 2.07 18.29 -1.57
CA ARG A 57 3.43 18.49 -2.08
C ARG A 57 3.96 17.23 -2.80
N ARG A 58 3.76 16.05 -2.19
CA ARG A 58 4.21 14.76 -2.76
C ARG A 58 3.45 14.40 -4.02
N LEU A 59 2.13 14.57 -4.02
CA LEU A 59 1.31 14.39 -5.22
C LEU A 59 1.73 15.33 -6.34
N ALA A 60 1.97 16.62 -6.04
CA ALA A 60 2.46 17.58 -7.02
C ALA A 60 3.83 17.17 -7.58
N GLY A 61 4.72 16.58 -6.76
CA GLY A 61 6.02 16.06 -7.18
C GLY A 61 5.94 14.94 -8.23
N ILE A 62 4.82 14.25 -8.31
CA ILE A 62 4.53 13.24 -9.34
C ILE A 62 3.53 13.74 -10.40
N GLY A 63 3.29 15.05 -10.48
CA GLY A 63 2.36 15.68 -11.44
C GLY A 63 0.89 15.40 -11.14
N ARG A 64 0.51 15.15 -9.87
CA ARG A 64 -0.86 14.85 -9.45
C ARG A 64 -1.38 15.83 -8.42
N ALA A 65 -2.71 15.88 -8.28
CA ALA A 65 -3.40 16.74 -7.33
C ALA A 65 -4.48 15.94 -6.59
N PRO A 66 -4.71 16.22 -5.30
CA PRO A 66 -5.67 15.45 -4.51
C PRO A 66 -7.12 15.71 -4.91
N GLU A 67 -7.40 16.78 -5.65
CA GLU A 67 -8.73 17.13 -6.18
C GLU A 67 -9.29 16.06 -7.15
N ASN A 68 -8.41 15.23 -7.70
CA ASN A 68 -8.77 14.18 -8.65
C ASN A 68 -8.86 12.79 -8.00
N LEU A 69 -8.73 12.69 -6.68
CA LEU A 69 -8.82 11.42 -5.97
C LEU A 69 -10.27 10.91 -5.95
N SER A 70 -10.44 9.64 -6.29
CA SER A 70 -11.72 8.93 -6.24
C SER A 70 -12.02 8.41 -4.83
N ALA A 71 -10.98 8.02 -4.08
CA ALA A 71 -11.11 7.47 -2.73
C ALA A 71 -9.80 7.51 -1.93
N ILE A 72 -9.93 7.35 -0.61
CA ILE A 72 -8.85 7.03 0.31
C ILE A 72 -9.22 5.73 1.02
N LEU A 73 -8.36 4.72 0.92
CA LEU A 73 -8.46 3.44 1.62
C LEU A 73 -7.64 3.54 2.91
N ILE A 74 -8.21 3.18 4.05
CA ILE A 74 -7.50 3.21 5.34
C ILE A 74 -7.28 1.79 5.83
N THR A 75 -6.02 1.46 6.13
CA THR A 75 -5.63 0.16 6.68
C THR A 75 -6.01 0.03 8.15
N HIS A 76 -5.75 1.07 8.93
CA HIS A 76 -6.06 1.15 10.36
C HIS A 76 -5.94 2.60 10.88
N GLU A 77 -6.27 2.83 12.14
CA GLU A 77 -6.47 4.16 12.75
C GLU A 77 -5.22 4.82 13.34
N HIS A 78 -4.03 4.24 13.25
CA HIS A 78 -2.82 4.87 13.79
C HIS A 78 -2.51 6.20 13.10
N SER A 79 -1.92 7.12 13.85
CA SER A 79 -1.72 8.51 13.41
C SER A 79 -0.90 8.63 12.13
N ASP A 80 0.09 7.77 11.94
CA ASP A 80 0.92 7.72 10.73
C ASP A 80 0.20 7.12 9.49
N HIS A 81 -1.09 6.75 9.63
CA HIS A 81 -1.98 6.34 8.55
C HIS A 81 -3.13 7.33 8.30
N ILE A 82 -3.48 8.16 9.29
CA ILE A 82 -4.68 9.02 9.21
C ILE A 82 -4.46 10.50 9.49
N SER A 83 -3.24 10.96 9.87
CA SER A 83 -3.00 12.37 10.30
C SER A 83 -3.46 13.42 9.27
N GLY A 84 -3.44 13.10 7.99
CA GLY A 84 -3.89 14.00 6.93
C GLY A 84 -5.37 13.91 6.59
N LEU A 85 -6.07 12.87 7.08
CA LEU A 85 -7.37 12.46 6.59
C LEU A 85 -8.43 13.58 6.68
N ALA A 86 -8.64 14.15 7.87
CA ALA A 86 -9.64 15.19 8.09
C ALA A 86 -9.41 16.44 7.21
N GLY A 87 -8.16 16.87 7.11
CA GLY A 87 -7.80 18.06 6.34
C GLY A 87 -7.74 17.86 4.83
N LEU A 88 -7.60 16.61 4.36
CA LEU A 88 -7.57 16.27 2.95
C LEU A 88 -8.97 15.86 2.48
N ALA A 89 -9.50 14.75 3.02
CA ALA A 89 -10.78 14.20 2.62
C ALA A 89 -11.96 15.10 2.98
N GLY A 90 -11.96 15.68 4.19
CA GLY A 90 -13.06 16.55 4.63
C GLY A 90 -13.22 17.83 3.81
N LYS A 91 -12.13 18.42 3.31
CA LYS A 91 -12.20 19.61 2.45
C LYS A 91 -12.60 19.29 1.01
N LEU A 92 -12.14 18.17 0.48
CA LEU A 92 -12.34 17.79 -0.90
C LEU A 92 -13.53 16.83 -1.10
N ARG A 93 -14.16 16.40 0.01
CA ARG A 93 -15.23 15.40 0.04
C ARG A 93 -14.85 14.09 -0.65
N ILE A 94 -13.60 13.66 -0.44
CA ILE A 94 -13.11 12.39 -0.97
C ILE A 94 -13.67 11.26 -0.09
N PRO A 95 -14.34 10.25 -0.66
CA PRO A 95 -14.83 9.10 0.10
C PRO A 95 -13.69 8.36 0.82
N VAL A 96 -13.91 8.01 2.09
CA VAL A 96 -12.97 7.28 2.94
C VAL A 96 -13.49 5.87 3.16
N TYR A 97 -12.74 4.89 2.68
CA TYR A 97 -13.08 3.48 2.85
C TYR A 97 -12.31 2.89 4.03
N CYS A 98 -13.04 2.38 5.00
CA CYS A 98 -12.50 1.66 6.16
C CYS A 98 -13.54 0.70 6.73
N ASN A 99 -13.15 -0.20 7.63
CA ASN A 99 -14.12 -1.00 8.37
C ASN A 99 -14.74 -0.20 9.53
N ARG A 100 -15.75 -0.78 10.17
CA ARG A 100 -16.51 -0.11 11.25
C ARG A 100 -15.63 0.21 12.46
N ALA A 101 -14.78 -0.71 12.89
CA ALA A 101 -13.97 -0.54 14.10
C ALA A 101 -12.93 0.59 13.90
N THR A 102 -12.26 0.60 12.75
CA THR A 102 -11.36 1.68 12.34
C THR A 102 -12.07 3.04 12.29
N LYS A 103 -13.29 3.10 11.70
CA LYS A 103 -14.09 4.33 11.68
C LYS A 103 -14.40 4.85 13.09
N GLU A 104 -14.90 3.98 13.97
CA GLU A 104 -15.27 4.36 15.34
C GLU A 104 -14.07 4.93 16.11
N GLU A 105 -12.86 4.39 15.89
CA GLU A 105 -11.67 4.92 16.51
C GLU A 105 -11.19 6.23 15.86
N ILE A 106 -11.26 6.35 14.54
CA ILE A 106 -10.99 7.62 13.83
C ILE A 106 -11.89 8.75 14.37
N GLU A 107 -13.19 8.47 14.61
CA GLU A 107 -14.13 9.44 15.14
C GLU A 107 -13.83 9.88 16.59
N ARG A 108 -13.06 9.09 17.35
CA ARG A 108 -12.59 9.48 18.68
C ARG A 108 -11.39 10.42 18.67
N ILE A 109 -10.53 10.29 17.65
CA ILE A 109 -9.23 10.99 17.60
C ILE A 109 -9.20 12.14 16.60
N LEU A 110 -10.08 12.19 15.62
CA LEU A 110 -10.13 13.24 14.60
C LEU A 110 -11.49 13.95 14.55
N GLU A 111 -11.50 15.20 14.09
CA GLU A 111 -12.72 15.90 13.70
C GLU A 111 -13.24 15.34 12.36
N THR A 112 -14.35 14.60 12.39
CA THR A 112 -14.83 13.80 11.26
C THR A 112 -16.12 14.30 10.62
N ARG A 113 -16.71 15.43 11.09
CA ARG A 113 -18.04 15.93 10.63
C ARG A 113 -18.16 16.06 9.11
N ASN A 114 -17.05 16.29 8.42
CA ASN A 114 -17.03 16.50 6.98
C ASN A 114 -16.47 15.27 6.23
N LEU A 115 -16.22 14.14 6.89
CA LEU A 115 -15.77 12.92 6.25
C LEU A 115 -16.95 12.09 5.76
N GLU A 116 -16.85 11.61 4.53
CA GLU A 116 -17.79 10.66 3.94
C GLU A 116 -17.21 9.25 4.04
N PHE A 117 -17.68 8.47 5.02
CA PHE A 117 -17.21 7.10 5.20
C PHE A 117 -18.02 6.12 4.32
N ARG A 118 -17.29 5.23 3.67
CA ARG A 118 -17.78 4.05 2.96
C ARG A 118 -17.27 2.82 3.70
N LEU A 119 -18.17 2.07 4.33
CA LEU A 119 -17.77 0.95 5.19
C LEU A 119 -17.72 -0.35 4.40
N PHE A 120 -16.66 -1.11 4.63
CA PHE A 120 -16.54 -2.51 4.23
C PHE A 120 -16.48 -3.43 5.46
N VAL A 121 -16.67 -4.72 5.25
CA VAL A 121 -16.41 -5.75 6.26
C VAL A 121 -15.06 -6.39 5.95
N THR A 122 -14.23 -6.56 6.98
CA THR A 122 -12.91 -7.21 6.85
C THR A 122 -13.06 -8.61 6.28
N GLY A 123 -12.38 -8.89 5.17
CA GLY A 123 -12.48 -10.13 4.40
C GLY A 123 -13.34 -10.03 3.14
N ASP A 124 -14.15 -8.98 3.00
CA ASP A 124 -14.96 -8.73 1.81
C ASP A 124 -14.17 -8.05 0.69
N SER A 125 -14.76 -8.08 -0.50
CA SER A 125 -14.31 -7.35 -1.68
C SER A 125 -15.32 -6.26 -2.05
N PHE A 126 -14.82 -5.12 -2.59
CA PHE A 126 -15.66 -4.04 -3.10
C PHE A 126 -15.00 -3.36 -4.30
N GLU A 127 -15.77 -2.52 -5.00
CA GLU A 127 -15.30 -1.83 -6.20
C GLU A 127 -15.16 -0.33 -5.97
N ILE A 128 -14.14 0.27 -6.60
CA ILE A 128 -13.96 1.72 -6.74
C ILE A 128 -13.60 1.99 -8.20
N GLY A 129 -14.58 2.47 -8.97
CA GLY A 129 -14.42 2.64 -10.42
C GLY A 129 -14.05 1.32 -11.10
N ASP A 130 -12.91 1.28 -11.75
CA ASP A 130 -12.35 0.12 -12.46
C ASP A 130 -11.41 -0.74 -11.60
N LEU A 131 -11.31 -0.48 -10.29
CA LEU A 131 -10.53 -1.26 -9.33
C LEU A 131 -11.43 -2.14 -8.48
N THR A 132 -11.03 -3.41 -8.27
CA THR A 132 -11.61 -4.28 -7.24
C THR A 132 -10.64 -4.38 -6.06
N VAL A 133 -11.13 -4.18 -4.85
CA VAL A 133 -10.33 -4.18 -3.61
C VAL A 133 -10.76 -5.33 -2.72
N ASP A 134 -9.86 -6.29 -2.51
CA ASP A 134 -10.02 -7.35 -1.51
C ASP A 134 -9.37 -6.90 -0.20
N THR A 135 -10.06 -7.11 0.91
CA THR A 135 -9.55 -6.84 2.25
C THR A 135 -9.18 -8.13 2.97
N PHE A 136 -8.20 -8.08 3.86
CA PHE A 136 -7.87 -9.20 4.73
C PHE A 136 -7.29 -8.72 6.06
N ALA A 137 -7.62 -9.44 7.14
CA ALA A 137 -7.11 -9.12 8.46
C ALA A 137 -5.59 -9.32 8.54
N ILE A 138 -4.90 -8.38 9.20
CA ILE A 138 -3.48 -8.48 9.55
C ILE A 138 -3.29 -8.40 11.06
N PRO A 139 -2.31 -9.11 11.65
CA PRO A 139 -2.03 -9.03 13.08
C PRO A 139 -1.26 -7.74 13.40
N HIS A 140 -1.95 -6.76 13.96
CA HIS A 140 -1.36 -5.51 14.47
C HIS A 140 -2.13 -5.01 15.69
N ASP A 141 -1.55 -4.11 16.47
CA ASP A 141 -2.13 -3.55 17.69
C ASP A 141 -3.07 -2.36 17.40
N ALA A 142 -4.04 -2.59 16.51
CA ALA A 142 -5.11 -1.68 16.13
C ALA A 142 -6.47 -2.37 16.32
N GLN A 143 -7.60 -1.66 16.09
CA GLN A 143 -8.94 -2.21 16.37
C GLN A 143 -9.32 -3.35 15.42
N ASP A 144 -9.15 -3.16 14.12
CA ASP A 144 -9.40 -4.19 13.09
C ASP A 144 -8.53 -3.87 11.86
N PRO A 145 -7.20 -4.06 11.98
CA PRO A 145 -6.26 -3.67 10.93
C PRO A 145 -6.34 -4.60 9.73
N VAL A 146 -6.27 -4.01 8.52
CA VAL A 146 -6.41 -4.74 7.26
C VAL A 146 -5.25 -4.49 6.31
N GLY A 147 -4.92 -5.52 5.53
CA GLY A 147 -4.20 -5.39 4.27
C GLY A 147 -5.16 -5.34 3.09
N PHE A 148 -4.65 -4.92 1.94
CA PHE A 148 -5.40 -4.84 0.69
C PHE A 148 -4.72 -5.63 -0.42
N ILE A 149 -5.53 -6.26 -1.28
CA ILE A 149 -5.14 -6.64 -2.64
C ILE A 149 -6.02 -5.85 -3.60
N ILE A 150 -5.43 -4.94 -4.36
CA ILE A 150 -6.15 -4.09 -5.31
C ILE A 150 -5.91 -4.64 -6.71
N HIS A 151 -6.97 -5.09 -7.35
CA HIS A 151 -6.95 -5.62 -8.71
C HIS A 151 -7.11 -4.49 -9.72
N SER A 152 -6.28 -4.51 -10.73
CA SER A 152 -6.33 -3.63 -11.89
C SER A 152 -6.23 -4.42 -13.19
N SER A 153 -6.34 -3.75 -14.34
CA SER A 153 -6.19 -4.37 -15.66
C SER A 153 -4.80 -4.96 -15.93
N VAL A 154 -3.76 -4.51 -15.21
CA VAL A 154 -2.36 -4.91 -15.43
C VAL A 154 -1.81 -5.86 -14.36
N GLY A 155 -2.55 -6.06 -13.27
CA GLY A 155 -2.14 -6.94 -12.17
C GLY A 155 -2.68 -6.49 -10.81
N ARG A 156 -2.18 -7.15 -9.77
CA ARG A 156 -2.64 -7.02 -8.39
C ARG A 156 -1.60 -6.34 -7.52
N PHE A 157 -2.01 -5.29 -6.81
CA PHE A 157 -1.20 -4.51 -5.87
C PHE A 157 -1.53 -4.93 -4.45
N GLY A 158 -0.56 -5.52 -3.76
CA GLY A 158 -0.69 -5.97 -2.37
C GLY A 158 -0.12 -4.96 -1.39
N PHE A 159 -0.80 -4.76 -0.25
CA PHE A 159 -0.37 -3.92 0.86
C PHE A 159 -0.45 -4.73 2.15
N ALA A 160 0.70 -4.96 2.77
CA ALA A 160 0.85 -5.67 4.05
C ALA A 160 1.95 -4.98 4.88
N THR A 161 1.61 -3.81 5.41
CA THR A 161 2.42 -3.04 6.36
C THR A 161 1.78 -3.11 7.74
N ASP A 162 2.53 -2.76 8.76
CA ASP A 162 2.12 -2.84 10.17
C ASP A 162 1.69 -4.27 10.53
N LEU A 163 2.61 -5.18 10.32
CA LEU A 163 2.39 -6.61 10.37
C LEU A 163 3.30 -7.25 11.43
N GLY A 164 2.75 -7.63 12.59
CA GLY A 164 3.53 -8.22 13.67
C GLY A 164 4.05 -9.62 13.37
N HIS A 165 3.29 -10.42 12.63
CA HIS A 165 3.73 -11.71 12.10
C HIS A 165 2.90 -12.13 10.90
N VAL A 166 3.48 -12.96 10.03
CA VAL A 166 2.81 -13.44 8.83
C VAL A 166 2.00 -14.69 9.15
N THR A 167 0.67 -14.56 9.08
CA THR A 167 -0.24 -15.71 9.23
C THR A 167 -0.42 -16.43 7.90
N LYS A 168 -0.97 -17.67 7.95
CA LYS A 168 -1.34 -18.39 6.73
C LYS A 168 -2.31 -17.58 5.85
N LEU A 169 -3.29 -16.89 6.47
CA LEU A 169 -4.21 -16.03 5.74
C LEU A 169 -3.47 -14.93 4.99
N VAL A 170 -2.54 -14.24 5.66
CA VAL A 170 -1.72 -13.18 5.04
C VAL A 170 -0.93 -13.75 3.87
N LEU A 171 -0.22 -14.88 4.05
CA LEU A 171 0.54 -15.54 2.99
C LEU A 171 -0.33 -15.88 1.77
N ASP A 172 -1.51 -16.48 2.01
CA ASP A 172 -2.41 -16.89 0.93
C ASP A 172 -2.91 -15.67 0.15
N ARG A 173 -3.12 -14.53 0.81
CA ARG A 173 -3.54 -13.28 0.17
C ARG A 173 -2.40 -12.61 -0.60
N ILE A 174 -1.25 -12.36 0.04
CA ILE A 174 -0.14 -11.63 -0.61
C ILE A 174 0.55 -12.45 -1.71
N ARG A 175 0.44 -13.78 -1.69
CA ARG A 175 0.93 -14.66 -2.77
C ARG A 175 0.33 -14.33 -4.13
N THR A 176 -0.86 -13.76 -4.15
CA THR A 176 -1.56 -13.38 -5.39
C THR A 176 -1.06 -12.07 -6.00
N ALA A 177 -0.27 -11.27 -5.26
CA ALA A 177 0.17 -9.96 -5.69
C ALA A 177 1.26 -10.04 -6.78
N ASN A 178 1.15 -9.15 -7.77
CA ASN A 178 2.20 -8.90 -8.76
C ASN A 178 3.17 -7.80 -8.28
N PHE A 179 2.64 -6.85 -7.52
CA PHE A 179 3.33 -5.70 -6.93
C PHE A 179 2.99 -5.70 -5.44
N LEU A 180 3.98 -5.85 -4.58
CA LEU A 180 3.74 -6.00 -3.13
C LEU A 180 4.50 -4.94 -2.34
N VAL A 181 3.79 -4.23 -1.48
CA VAL A 181 4.37 -3.43 -0.39
C VAL A 181 4.32 -4.28 0.86
N LEU A 182 5.49 -4.72 1.31
CA LEU A 182 5.63 -5.57 2.49
C LEU A 182 6.44 -4.86 3.56
N GLU A 183 6.00 -4.96 4.81
CA GLU A 183 6.78 -4.43 5.92
C GLU A 183 8.15 -5.11 6.04
N SER A 184 9.18 -4.28 6.34
CA SER A 184 10.52 -4.69 6.74
C SER A 184 11.02 -3.68 7.78
N ASN A 185 10.41 -3.72 8.98
CA ASN A 185 10.49 -2.63 9.92
C ASN A 185 11.86 -2.53 10.59
N HIS A 186 12.39 -3.63 11.13
CA HIS A 186 13.58 -3.56 11.97
C HIS A 186 14.54 -4.72 11.77
N ASP A 187 15.81 -4.46 12.02
CA ASP A 187 16.79 -5.48 12.35
C ASP A 187 16.66 -5.84 13.83
N VAL A 188 16.57 -7.12 14.13
CA VAL A 188 16.32 -7.61 15.51
C VAL A 188 17.43 -7.17 16.48
N LYS A 189 18.70 -7.24 16.03
CA LYS A 189 19.84 -6.86 16.86
C LYS A 189 19.87 -5.35 17.09
N MET A 190 19.67 -4.54 16.06
CA MET A 190 19.59 -3.09 16.21
C MET A 190 18.47 -2.67 17.16
N LEU A 191 17.31 -3.33 17.09
CA LEU A 191 16.20 -3.07 18.00
C LEU A 191 16.55 -3.44 19.43
N GLN A 192 17.15 -4.61 19.67
CA GLN A 192 17.57 -5.05 21.00
C GLN A 192 18.62 -4.12 21.62
N ASP A 193 19.58 -3.68 20.83
CA ASP A 193 20.69 -2.82 21.26
C ASP A 193 20.31 -1.31 21.31
N CYS A 194 19.16 -0.91 20.77
CA CYS A 194 18.76 0.50 20.66
C CYS A 194 18.58 1.17 22.02
N PRO A 195 19.40 2.15 22.41
CA PRO A 195 19.29 2.81 23.73
C PRO A 195 18.13 3.79 23.82
N ARG A 196 17.60 4.25 22.67
CA ARG A 196 16.50 5.22 22.59
C ARG A 196 15.13 4.58 22.79
N ARG A 197 15.03 3.25 22.78
CA ARG A 197 13.78 2.52 22.92
C ARG A 197 13.73 1.80 24.27
N PRO A 198 12.76 2.13 25.16
CA PRO A 198 12.59 1.41 26.41
C PRO A 198 12.20 -0.05 26.15
N TRP A 199 12.50 -0.92 27.10
CA TRP A 199 12.29 -2.37 26.94
C TRP A 199 10.82 -2.72 26.62
N SER A 200 9.86 -2.06 27.25
CA SER A 200 8.43 -2.26 26.97
C SER A 200 8.07 -2.00 25.52
N LEU A 201 8.65 -0.95 24.91
CA LEU A 201 8.42 -0.66 23.47
C LEU A 201 9.11 -1.69 22.56
N LYS A 202 10.32 -2.16 22.93
CA LYS A 202 10.98 -3.25 22.19
C LYS A 202 10.15 -4.54 22.23
N GLN A 203 9.60 -4.90 23.40
CA GLN A 203 8.71 -6.05 23.52
C GLN A 203 7.44 -5.91 22.68
N ARG A 204 6.83 -4.72 22.64
CA ARG A 204 5.68 -4.41 21.80
C ARG A 204 6.03 -4.62 20.33
N ILE A 205 7.14 -4.03 19.84
CA ILE A 205 7.61 -4.15 18.46
C ILE A 205 7.86 -5.63 18.08
N LEU A 206 8.49 -6.40 18.97
CA LEU A 206 8.80 -7.82 18.75
C LEU A 206 7.60 -8.75 18.96
N SER A 207 6.46 -8.24 19.40
CA SER A 207 5.27 -9.05 19.66
C SER A 207 4.59 -9.50 18.37
N ARG A 208 3.67 -10.46 18.50
CA ARG A 208 2.84 -10.93 17.36
C ARG A 208 1.90 -9.87 16.78
N HIS A 209 1.72 -8.74 17.47
CA HIS A 209 0.94 -7.60 17.02
C HIS A 209 1.81 -6.33 16.85
N GLY A 210 3.13 -6.50 16.83
CA GLY A 210 4.08 -5.41 16.62
C GLY A 210 4.38 -5.19 15.13
N HIS A 211 5.67 -5.37 14.78
CA HIS A 211 6.17 -5.12 13.43
C HIS A 211 7.09 -6.25 12.93
N LEU A 212 7.12 -6.44 11.63
CA LEU A 212 7.88 -7.50 10.99
C LEU A 212 9.38 -7.15 10.90
N SER A 213 10.25 -8.08 11.30
CA SER A 213 11.70 -7.91 11.11
C SER A 213 12.10 -8.12 9.65
N ASN A 214 13.33 -7.69 9.30
CA ASN A 214 13.89 -7.92 7.97
C ASN A 214 13.93 -9.40 7.60
N GLU A 215 14.32 -10.26 8.55
CA GLU A 215 14.40 -11.71 8.37
C GLU A 215 13.01 -12.32 8.16
N ALA A 216 12.04 -11.92 9.00
CA ALA A 216 10.67 -12.42 8.86
C ALA A 216 10.02 -11.98 7.55
N ALA A 217 10.31 -10.78 7.07
CA ALA A 217 9.88 -10.31 5.74
C ALA A 217 10.51 -11.17 4.61
N ALA A 218 11.79 -11.50 4.74
CA ALA A 218 12.49 -12.36 3.78
C ALA A 218 11.95 -13.80 3.78
N ASP A 219 11.62 -14.34 4.97
CA ASP A 219 11.00 -15.68 5.08
C ASP A 219 9.59 -15.71 4.47
N ALA A 220 8.77 -14.70 4.76
CA ALA A 220 7.45 -14.56 4.14
C ALA A 220 7.55 -14.47 2.61
N THR A 221 8.51 -13.69 2.11
CA THR A 221 8.76 -13.56 0.66
C THR A 221 9.11 -14.92 0.04
N ALA A 222 9.92 -15.73 0.72
CA ALA A 222 10.26 -17.06 0.23
C ALA A 222 9.04 -17.98 0.07
N GLU A 223 8.05 -17.87 0.97
CA GLU A 223 6.84 -18.67 0.93
C GLU A 223 5.87 -18.27 -0.20
N ILE A 224 5.93 -17.02 -0.67
CA ILE A 224 5.04 -16.50 -1.72
C ILE A 224 5.64 -16.52 -3.13
N LEU A 225 6.93 -16.82 -3.28
CA LEU A 225 7.64 -16.76 -4.58
C LEU A 225 7.16 -17.75 -5.64
N SER A 226 6.31 -18.71 -5.31
CA SER A 226 5.64 -19.58 -6.30
C SER A 226 4.62 -18.82 -7.16
N GLY A 227 4.35 -17.56 -6.84
CA GLY A 227 3.34 -16.72 -7.47
C GLY A 227 3.87 -15.86 -8.61
N GLU A 228 3.14 -14.79 -8.88
CA GLU A 228 3.34 -13.88 -10.00
C GLU A 228 4.05 -12.58 -9.59
N LEU A 229 4.77 -12.60 -8.46
CA LEU A 229 5.44 -11.41 -7.92
C LEU A 229 6.49 -10.87 -8.90
N ARG A 230 6.35 -9.62 -9.30
CA ARG A 230 7.25 -8.90 -10.22
C ARG A 230 8.05 -7.81 -9.52
N GLN A 231 7.39 -7.13 -8.57
CA GLN A 231 7.99 -6.01 -7.83
C GLN A 231 7.69 -6.14 -6.34
N LEU A 232 8.72 -6.08 -5.52
CA LEU A 232 8.64 -6.04 -4.07
C LEU A 232 9.17 -4.70 -3.57
N TYR A 233 8.35 -3.99 -2.79
CA TYR A 233 8.74 -2.79 -2.05
C TYR A 233 8.85 -3.13 -0.58
N LEU A 234 10.01 -2.87 0.03
CA LEU A 234 10.18 -2.96 1.47
C LEU A 234 9.74 -1.64 2.09
N GLY A 235 8.68 -1.71 2.89
CA GLY A 235 8.04 -0.54 3.50
C GLY A 235 8.19 -0.49 5.01
N HIS A 236 7.77 0.64 5.57
CA HIS A 236 7.67 0.88 7.01
C HIS A 236 8.97 0.67 7.79
N LEU A 237 10.12 1.08 7.19
CA LEU A 237 11.43 0.92 7.81
C LEU A 237 11.58 1.84 9.04
N SER A 238 12.03 1.26 10.16
CA SER A 238 12.33 2.00 11.38
C SER A 238 13.57 2.88 11.19
N ARG A 239 13.46 4.17 11.49
CA ARG A 239 14.60 5.11 11.46
C ARG A 239 15.68 4.82 12.50
N ASP A 240 15.30 4.18 13.61
CA ASP A 240 16.18 3.94 14.76
C ASP A 240 16.75 2.54 14.81
N CYS A 241 16.02 1.58 14.27
CA CYS A 241 16.29 0.15 14.45
C CYS A 241 16.41 -0.59 13.12
N ASN A 242 16.66 0.14 12.04
CA ASN A 242 16.92 -0.41 10.70
C ASN A 242 17.82 0.53 9.91
N THR A 243 18.38 0.02 8.82
CA THR A 243 18.92 0.84 7.74
C THR A 243 18.43 0.33 6.39
N PRO A 244 18.29 1.21 5.39
CA PRO A 244 17.93 0.80 4.02
C PRO A 244 18.83 -0.31 3.48
N GLU A 245 20.13 -0.24 3.73
CA GLU A 245 21.13 -1.19 3.27
C GLU A 245 20.94 -2.57 3.92
N LEU A 246 20.63 -2.62 5.23
CA LEU A 246 20.36 -3.88 5.93
C LEU A 246 19.10 -4.55 5.40
N ALA A 247 17.99 -3.84 5.34
CA ALA A 247 16.73 -4.36 4.83
C ALA A 247 16.90 -4.89 3.39
N PHE A 248 17.56 -4.11 2.53
CA PHE A 248 17.84 -4.49 1.14
C PHE A 248 18.71 -5.74 1.06
N THR A 249 19.81 -5.78 1.82
CA THR A 249 20.79 -6.88 1.78
C THR A 249 20.17 -8.20 2.22
N VAL A 250 19.36 -8.19 3.30
CA VAL A 250 18.67 -9.39 3.80
C VAL A 250 17.71 -9.93 2.74
N MET A 251 16.86 -9.07 2.18
CA MET A 251 15.90 -9.48 1.17
C MET A 251 16.60 -9.92 -0.14
N GLN A 252 17.58 -9.16 -0.61
CA GLN A 252 18.31 -9.49 -1.84
C GLN A 252 19.01 -10.86 -1.72
N ARG A 253 19.65 -11.14 -0.57
CA ARG A 253 20.26 -12.45 -0.31
C ARG A 253 19.21 -13.57 -0.38
N ARG A 254 18.03 -13.35 0.19
CA ARG A 254 16.95 -14.35 0.15
C ARG A 254 16.48 -14.59 -1.30
N LEU A 255 16.25 -13.54 -2.07
CA LEU A 255 15.86 -13.65 -3.48
C LEU A 255 16.91 -14.39 -4.32
N GLN A 256 18.20 -14.12 -4.09
CA GLN A 256 19.31 -14.81 -4.75
C GLN A 256 19.36 -16.32 -4.40
N GLN A 257 19.19 -16.66 -3.11
CA GLN A 257 19.12 -18.07 -2.66
C GLN A 257 17.99 -18.86 -3.34
N LEU A 258 16.91 -18.17 -3.68
CA LEU A 258 15.74 -18.77 -4.33
C LEU A 258 15.77 -18.64 -5.86
N ALA A 259 16.86 -18.14 -6.43
CA ALA A 259 17.01 -17.86 -7.86
C ALA A 259 15.88 -16.96 -8.42
N ALA A 260 15.29 -16.09 -7.59
CA ALA A 260 14.17 -15.21 -7.91
C ALA A 260 14.63 -13.90 -8.58
N ASN A 261 15.51 -13.98 -9.56
CA ASN A 261 16.08 -12.82 -10.26
C ASN A 261 15.05 -12.01 -11.08
N HIS A 262 13.86 -12.55 -11.27
CA HIS A 262 12.75 -11.88 -11.94
C HIS A 262 12.02 -10.88 -11.06
N VAL A 263 12.21 -10.94 -9.74
CA VAL A 263 11.60 -10.01 -8.80
C VAL A 263 12.45 -8.76 -8.66
N SER A 264 11.93 -7.63 -9.06
CA SER A 264 12.56 -6.33 -8.79
C SER A 264 12.36 -5.95 -7.32
N LEU A 265 13.44 -5.56 -6.65
CA LEU A 265 13.42 -5.13 -5.25
C LEU A 265 13.61 -3.62 -5.16
N ALA A 266 12.75 -2.95 -4.41
CA ALA A 266 12.86 -1.52 -4.11
C ALA A 266 12.66 -1.24 -2.62
N LEU A 267 13.26 -0.16 -2.15
CA LEU A 267 13.07 0.37 -0.81
C LEU A 267 12.13 1.56 -0.85
N THR A 268 11.30 1.70 0.15
CA THR A 268 10.54 2.93 0.37
C THR A 268 11.31 3.87 1.29
N ALA A 269 11.00 5.15 1.20
CA ALA A 269 11.56 6.16 2.08
C ALA A 269 10.43 6.93 2.80
N GLN A 270 10.75 7.38 4.03
CA GLN A 270 9.80 8.18 4.82
C GLN A 270 9.62 9.59 4.27
N ASP A 271 10.65 10.18 3.71
CA ASP A 271 10.77 11.62 3.43
C ASP A 271 10.67 11.98 1.95
N GLN A 272 10.65 11.00 1.06
CA GLN A 272 10.53 11.20 -0.38
C GLN A 272 9.70 10.11 -1.05
N PRO A 273 8.96 10.44 -2.13
CA PRO A 273 8.29 9.45 -2.97
C PRO A 273 9.28 8.51 -3.65
N CYS A 274 8.86 7.24 -3.82
CA CYS A 274 9.53 6.32 -4.72
C CYS A 274 9.35 6.76 -6.19
N PRO A 275 10.21 6.32 -7.12
CA PRO A 275 9.93 6.43 -8.54
C PRO A 275 8.56 5.83 -8.89
N THR A 276 7.80 6.52 -9.72
CA THR A 276 6.51 6.01 -10.19
C THR A 276 6.73 4.78 -11.07
N LEU A 277 6.06 3.69 -10.75
CA LEU A 277 5.95 2.51 -11.60
C LEU A 277 4.86 2.78 -12.64
N GLU A 278 5.20 2.72 -13.91
CA GLU A 278 4.27 2.83 -15.04
C GLU A 278 4.11 1.47 -15.73
N LEU A 279 2.85 1.03 -15.96
CA LEU A 279 2.49 -0.30 -16.44
C LEU A 279 1.52 -0.23 -17.62
#